data_eeb05478c5c130be0052c834419fe7de
#
_entry.id   eeb05478c5c130be0052c834419fe7de
#
_cell.length_a   1.000
_cell.length_b   1.000
_cell.length_c   1.000
_cell.angle_alpha   90.00
_cell.angle_beta   90.00
_cell.angle_gamma   90.00
#
_symmetry.space_group_name_H-M   'P 1'
#
loop_
_entity.id
_entity.type
_entity.pdbx_description
1 polymer ?
#
loop_
_entity_poly.entity_id
_entity_poly.type
_entity_poly.pdbx_seq_one_letter_code
_entity_poly.pdbx_strand_id
1 'polypeptide(L)'
;AKALGWPLVELSPSHFIKKGLDFIESTSREIFNDLYNLHHAVVFFDECDELFRNRSESGETTSSRTILNFLTASMLPKLQDLHDKQNIIFVLGTNYLHNIDSAVRRKGRFDHRILFDRPDEEARRLFYWAKGKSNDSDISEDEFVKRTKTALVKDLTKALSSSYQQEEDQ
;
A
#
# COMPACT_ATOMS: atom_id res chain seq x y z
N ALA A 1 -0.29 -11.78 6.55
CA ALA A 1 -1.44 -12.27 7.29
C ALA A 1 -1.55 -13.80 7.17
N LYS A 2 -1.87 -14.35 5.98
CA LYS A 2 -2.13 -15.79 5.80
C LYS A 2 -0.97 -16.69 6.27
N ALA A 3 0.27 -16.37 5.94
CA ALA A 3 1.45 -17.16 6.35
C ALA A 3 1.68 -17.18 7.87
N LEU A 4 1.21 -16.15 8.58
CA LEU A 4 1.32 -16.04 10.03
C LEU A 4 0.09 -16.61 10.76
N GLY A 5 -0.98 -16.94 10.03
CA GLY A 5 -2.27 -17.26 10.64
C GLY A 5 -2.93 -16.07 11.35
N TRP A 6 -2.52 -14.83 11.03
CA TRP A 6 -3.04 -13.62 11.66
C TRP A 6 -4.15 -12.99 10.82
N PRO A 7 -5.15 -12.36 11.44
CA PRO A 7 -6.17 -11.61 10.72
C PRO A 7 -5.55 -10.43 9.95
N LEU A 8 -6.15 -10.11 8.80
CA LEU A 8 -5.86 -8.91 8.03
C LEU A 8 -6.93 -7.86 8.31
N VAL A 9 -6.49 -6.68 8.69
CA VAL A 9 -7.33 -5.49 8.87
C VAL A 9 -6.95 -4.50 7.77
N GLU A 10 -7.90 -4.14 6.94
CA GLU A 10 -7.69 -3.17 5.87
C GLU A 10 -8.21 -1.79 6.28
N LEU A 11 -7.37 -0.79 6.13
CA LEU A 11 -7.70 0.62 6.32
C LEU A 11 -7.54 1.39 5.02
N SER A 12 -8.41 2.37 4.84
CA SER A 12 -8.31 3.33 3.74
C SER A 12 -8.70 4.72 4.25
N PRO A 13 -8.40 5.80 3.51
CA PRO A 13 -8.80 7.16 3.88
C PRO A 13 -10.29 7.32 4.15
N SER A 14 -11.14 6.57 3.43
CA SER A 14 -12.60 6.60 3.59
C SER A 14 -13.06 6.24 5.00
N HIS A 15 -12.34 5.39 5.72
CA HIS A 15 -12.66 5.05 7.11
C HIS A 15 -12.56 6.25 8.06
N PHE A 16 -11.63 7.17 7.78
CA PHE A 16 -11.41 8.37 8.59
C PHE A 16 -12.46 9.45 8.36
N ILE A 17 -13.03 9.51 7.16
CA ILE A 17 -14.02 10.54 6.79
C ILE A 17 -15.47 10.04 6.82
N LYS A 18 -15.71 8.80 7.24
CA LYS A 18 -17.05 8.17 7.22
C LYS A 18 -18.13 8.93 8.00
N LYS A 19 -17.75 9.70 9.02
CA LYS A 19 -18.65 10.53 9.83
C LYS A 19 -18.67 12.00 9.35
N GLY A 20 -17.94 12.34 8.26
CA GLY A 20 -17.74 13.70 7.78
C GLY A 20 -16.43 14.31 8.27
N LEU A 21 -15.98 15.38 7.59
CA LEU A 21 -14.69 16.04 7.86
C LEU A 21 -14.64 16.66 9.27
N ASP A 22 -15.76 17.15 9.79
CA ASP A 22 -15.83 17.75 11.13
C ASP A 22 -15.52 16.76 12.25
N PHE A 23 -15.68 15.45 11.98
CA PHE A 23 -15.45 14.38 12.94
C PHE A 23 -14.16 13.57 12.66
N ILE A 24 -13.33 14.03 11.73
CA ILE A 24 -12.16 13.27 11.28
C ILE A 24 -11.17 12.99 12.43
N GLU A 25 -10.98 13.94 13.34
CA GLU A 25 -10.08 13.78 14.49
C GLU A 25 -10.62 12.76 15.48
N SER A 26 -11.91 12.83 15.84
CA SER A 26 -12.54 11.86 16.75
C SER A 26 -12.56 10.46 16.13
N THR A 27 -12.88 10.36 14.85
CA THR A 27 -12.86 9.09 14.11
C THR A 27 -11.43 8.50 14.05
N SER A 28 -10.42 9.34 13.80
CA SER A 28 -9.03 8.91 13.85
C SER A 28 -8.65 8.36 15.22
N ARG A 29 -9.07 9.03 16.29
CA ARG A 29 -8.82 8.59 17.67
C ARG A 29 -9.45 7.23 17.95
N GLU A 30 -10.70 7.03 17.53
CA GLU A 30 -11.39 5.73 17.65
C GLU A 30 -10.62 4.63 16.91
N ILE A 31 -10.29 4.85 15.63
CA ILE A 31 -9.55 3.89 14.80
C ILE A 31 -8.22 3.51 15.47
N PHE A 32 -7.42 4.48 15.90
CA PHE A 32 -6.13 4.17 16.54
C PHE A 32 -6.28 3.48 17.90
N ASN A 33 -7.33 3.79 18.67
CA ASN A 33 -7.63 3.05 19.89
C ASN A 33 -7.98 1.58 19.60
N ASP A 34 -8.77 1.34 18.56
CA ASP A 34 -9.10 -0.02 18.13
C ASP A 34 -7.83 -0.77 17.67
N LEU A 35 -6.98 -0.13 16.85
CA LEU A 35 -5.70 -0.69 16.42
C LEU A 35 -4.77 -0.98 17.61
N TYR A 36 -4.73 -0.08 18.58
CA TYR A 36 -3.91 -0.25 19.78
C TYR A 36 -4.32 -1.46 20.59
N ASN A 37 -5.60 -1.84 20.59
CA ASN A 37 -6.12 -3.00 21.29
C ASN A 37 -6.00 -4.32 20.48
N LEU A 38 -5.55 -4.26 19.24
CA LEU A 38 -5.29 -5.47 18.44
C LEU A 38 -4.04 -6.21 18.95
N HIS A 39 -4.08 -7.52 18.83
CA HIS A 39 -2.97 -8.42 19.08
C HIS A 39 -2.86 -9.41 17.92
N HIS A 40 -1.62 -9.66 17.46
CA HIS A 40 -1.35 -10.63 16.41
C HIS A 40 -2.21 -10.39 15.16
N ALA A 41 -2.18 -9.18 14.64
CA ALA A 41 -2.88 -8.78 13.42
C ALA A 41 -1.91 -8.12 12.42
N VAL A 42 -2.23 -8.23 11.14
CA VAL A 42 -1.61 -7.44 10.07
C VAL A 42 -2.59 -6.34 9.71
N VAL A 43 -2.17 -5.10 9.84
CA VAL A 43 -2.94 -3.92 9.44
C VAL A 43 -2.36 -3.38 8.15
N PHE A 44 -3.15 -3.34 7.10
CA PHE A 44 -2.77 -2.79 5.81
C PHE A 44 -3.52 -1.48 5.57
N PHE A 45 -2.78 -0.38 5.50
CA PHE A 45 -3.31 0.94 5.22
C PHE A 45 -2.98 1.29 3.77
N ASP A 46 -3.97 1.20 2.91
CA ASP A 46 -3.83 1.44 1.48
C ASP A 46 -4.27 2.86 1.09
N GLU A 47 -3.76 3.35 -0.04
CA GLU A 47 -4.09 4.65 -0.62
C GLU A 47 -3.94 5.84 0.35
N CYS A 48 -2.94 5.75 1.22
CA CYS A 48 -2.75 6.73 2.31
C CYS A 48 -2.10 8.05 1.87
N ASP A 49 -1.80 8.21 0.58
CA ASP A 49 -1.04 9.34 0.04
C ASP A 49 -1.60 10.70 0.45
N GLU A 50 -2.92 10.85 0.40
CA GLU A 50 -3.57 12.11 0.76
C GLU A 50 -3.53 12.40 2.27
N LEU A 51 -3.63 11.36 3.12
CA LEU A 51 -3.62 11.53 4.57
C LEU A 51 -2.22 11.85 5.12
N PHE A 52 -1.18 11.39 4.45
CA PHE A 52 0.21 11.55 4.91
C PHE A 52 1.05 12.44 4.01
N ARG A 53 0.41 13.27 3.19
CA ARG A 53 1.08 14.12 2.23
C ARG A 53 1.99 15.17 2.91
N ASN A 54 3.12 15.44 2.25
CA ASN A 54 4.07 16.46 2.69
C ASN A 54 3.42 17.86 2.74
N ARG A 55 3.59 18.56 3.86
CA ARG A 55 2.97 19.85 4.16
C ARG A 55 3.58 21.00 3.36
N SER A 56 4.79 20.82 2.85
CA SER A 56 5.58 21.92 2.26
C SER A 56 5.35 22.13 0.75
N GLU A 57 4.63 21.26 0.07
CA GLU A 57 4.58 21.28 -1.41
C GLU A 57 3.43 22.08 -2.02
N SER A 58 2.67 22.86 -1.25
CA SER A 58 1.47 23.49 -1.80
C SER A 58 1.20 24.91 -1.33
N GLY A 59 1.24 25.81 -2.29
CA GLY A 59 0.93 27.24 -2.10
C GLY A 59 -0.55 27.61 -1.91
N GLU A 60 -1.49 26.65 -1.94
CA GLU A 60 -2.92 26.91 -1.72
C GLU A 60 -3.43 26.23 -0.45
N THR A 61 -3.80 27.03 0.53
CA THR A 61 -4.46 26.59 1.77
C THR A 61 -5.97 26.53 1.58
N THR A 62 -6.49 25.39 1.15
CA THR A 62 -7.93 25.11 1.28
C THR A 62 -8.21 24.62 2.71
N SER A 63 -9.40 24.92 3.25
CA SER A 63 -9.81 24.47 4.59
C SER A 63 -9.67 22.96 4.79
N SER A 64 -10.03 22.18 3.80
CA SER A 64 -9.89 20.72 3.82
C SER A 64 -8.44 20.26 3.98
N ARG A 65 -7.49 20.96 3.37
CA ARG A 65 -6.07 20.67 3.44
C ARG A 65 -5.49 20.97 4.81
N THR A 66 -5.94 22.03 5.42
CA THR A 66 -5.57 22.37 6.80
C THR A 66 -5.99 21.25 7.75
N ILE A 67 -7.22 20.73 7.61
CA ILE A 67 -7.73 19.61 8.40
C ILE A 67 -6.87 18.36 8.23
N LEU A 68 -6.50 17.99 6.99
CA LEU A 68 -5.64 16.84 6.72
C LEU A 68 -4.23 16.99 7.31
N ASN A 69 -3.66 18.20 7.29
CA ASN A 69 -2.37 18.48 7.92
C ASN A 69 -2.42 18.32 9.45
N PHE A 70 -3.49 18.78 10.09
CA PHE A 70 -3.71 18.56 11.52
C PHE A 70 -3.89 17.08 11.83
N LEU A 71 -4.66 16.36 11.00
CA LEU A 71 -4.85 14.93 11.14
C LEU A 71 -3.51 14.19 11.07
N THR A 72 -2.70 14.45 10.04
CA THR A 72 -1.36 13.86 9.92
C THR A 72 -0.55 14.10 11.20
N ALA A 73 -0.51 15.36 11.69
CA ALA A 73 0.24 15.67 12.90
C ALA A 73 -0.26 14.90 14.14
N SER A 74 -1.57 14.74 14.28
CA SER A 74 -2.18 14.00 15.40
C SER A 74 -1.99 12.48 15.31
N MET A 75 -1.77 11.95 14.12
CA MET A 75 -1.52 10.52 13.89
C MET A 75 -0.07 10.11 14.20
N LEU A 76 0.90 11.04 14.09
CA LEU A 76 2.31 10.72 14.27
C LEU A 76 2.65 10.10 15.63
N PRO A 77 2.19 10.62 16.78
CA PRO A 77 2.41 9.97 18.08
C PRO A 77 1.75 8.60 18.15
N LYS A 78 0.55 8.45 17.60
CA LYS A 78 -0.19 7.18 17.60
C LYS A 78 0.49 6.09 16.80
N LEU A 79 1.10 6.44 15.65
CA LEU A 79 1.94 5.51 14.88
C LEU A 79 3.17 5.08 15.69
N GLN A 80 3.77 5.98 16.46
CA GLN A 80 4.86 5.66 17.37
C GLN A 80 4.40 4.70 18.47
N ASP A 81 3.26 4.97 19.11
CA ASP A 81 2.71 4.11 20.16
C ASP A 81 2.40 2.70 19.64
N LEU A 82 1.86 2.58 18.41
CA LEU A 82 1.64 1.28 17.77
C LEU A 82 2.94 0.54 17.49
N HIS A 83 3.97 1.27 17.01
CA HIS A 83 5.29 0.70 16.78
C HIS A 83 5.89 0.18 18.10
N ASP A 84 5.87 0.98 19.14
CA ASP A 84 6.50 0.63 20.43
C ASP A 84 5.81 -0.56 21.11
N LYS A 85 4.52 -0.75 20.83
CA LYS A 85 3.76 -1.87 21.38
C LYS A 85 4.12 -3.23 20.75
N GLN A 86 4.58 -3.26 19.49
CA GLN A 86 5.04 -4.44 18.74
C GLN A 86 4.05 -5.62 18.69
N ASN A 87 2.76 -5.36 18.80
CA ASN A 87 1.71 -6.38 18.83
C ASN A 87 1.10 -6.67 17.46
N ILE A 88 1.35 -5.81 16.49
CA ILE A 88 0.80 -5.87 15.13
C ILE A 88 1.90 -5.62 14.11
N ILE A 89 1.68 -6.09 12.90
CA ILE A 89 2.45 -5.68 11.73
C ILE A 89 1.64 -4.61 11.02
N PHE A 90 2.16 -3.37 11.00
CA PHE A 90 1.52 -2.25 10.31
C PHE A 90 2.19 -2.01 8.96
N VAL A 91 1.42 -2.13 7.89
CA VAL A 91 1.88 -1.98 6.50
C VAL A 91 1.21 -0.77 5.89
N LEU A 92 1.99 0.13 5.34
CA LEU A 92 1.53 1.33 4.65
C LEU A 92 1.77 1.16 3.15
N GLY A 93 0.72 1.19 2.34
CA GLY A 93 0.79 1.17 0.87
C GLY A 93 0.77 2.59 0.28
N THR A 94 1.68 2.88 -0.64
CA THR A 94 1.73 4.15 -1.36
C THR A 94 2.35 3.99 -2.73
N ASN A 95 1.82 4.69 -3.73
CA ASN A 95 2.42 4.83 -5.05
C ASN A 95 3.38 6.03 -5.13
N TYR A 96 3.33 6.94 -4.14
CA TYR A 96 4.05 8.21 -4.16
C TYR A 96 4.84 8.43 -2.86
N LEU A 97 5.85 7.59 -2.63
CA LEU A 97 6.65 7.66 -1.41
C LEU A 97 7.26 9.05 -1.15
N HIS A 98 7.60 9.80 -2.20
CA HIS A 98 8.15 11.16 -2.09
C HIS A 98 7.12 12.16 -1.53
N ASN A 99 5.82 11.92 -1.77
CA ASN A 99 4.73 12.75 -1.25
C ASN A 99 4.46 12.51 0.24
N ILE A 100 4.89 11.38 0.80
CA ILE A 100 4.68 11.07 2.22
C ILE A 100 5.55 11.98 3.09
N ASP A 101 4.94 12.62 4.07
CA ASP A 101 5.61 13.51 5.04
C ASP A 101 6.83 12.81 5.66
N SER A 102 7.96 13.53 5.69
CA SER A 102 9.21 13.01 6.22
C SER A 102 9.10 12.55 7.67
N ALA A 103 8.22 13.16 8.46
CA ALA A 103 7.98 12.76 9.84
C ALA A 103 7.32 11.37 9.94
N VAL A 104 6.45 11.01 8.98
CA VAL A 104 5.87 9.65 8.89
C VAL A 104 6.96 8.62 8.60
N ARG A 105 7.90 8.96 7.71
CA ARG A 105 8.98 8.08 7.24
C ARG A 105 10.15 7.89 8.21
N ARG A 106 10.12 8.53 9.39
CA ARG A 106 11.19 8.42 10.39
C ARG A 106 11.23 7.03 11.03
N LYS A 107 12.45 6.61 11.42
CA LYS A 107 12.66 5.41 12.26
C LYS A 107 11.81 5.49 13.53
N GLY A 108 11.36 4.34 14.00
CA GLY A 108 10.45 4.22 15.13
C GLY A 108 8.96 4.36 14.77
N ARG A 109 8.64 4.48 13.45
CA ARG A 109 7.27 4.43 12.92
C ARG A 109 7.17 3.38 11.82
N PHE A 110 8.14 3.41 10.90
CA PHE A 110 8.29 2.39 9.85
C PHE A 110 9.75 1.97 9.77
N ASP A 111 10.01 0.71 10.07
CA ASP A 111 11.37 0.14 10.14
C ASP A 111 11.88 -0.24 8.75
N HIS A 112 11.00 -0.71 7.91
CA HIS A 112 11.32 -1.26 6.60
C HIS A 112 10.62 -0.50 5.48
N ARG A 113 11.33 -0.34 4.36
CA ARG A 113 10.77 0.17 3.11
C ARG A 113 11.00 -0.88 2.05
N ILE A 114 9.91 -1.30 1.42
CA ILE A 114 9.94 -2.33 0.39
C ILE A 114 9.46 -1.68 -0.89
N LEU A 115 10.30 -1.68 -1.92
CA LEU A 115 9.91 -1.24 -3.25
C LEU A 115 9.34 -2.43 -4.02
N PHE A 116 8.11 -2.26 -4.50
CA PHE A 116 7.51 -3.16 -5.47
C PHE A 116 7.67 -2.55 -6.86
N ASP A 117 8.67 -3.03 -7.58
CA ASP A 117 8.92 -2.63 -8.96
C ASP A 117 8.33 -3.64 -9.95
N ARG A 118 8.45 -3.35 -11.22
CA ARG A 118 8.10 -4.31 -12.30
C ARG A 118 8.94 -5.57 -12.12
N PRO A 119 8.35 -6.76 -12.37
CA PRO A 119 9.09 -8.00 -12.25
C PRO A 119 10.24 -8.04 -13.26
N ASP A 120 11.43 -8.37 -12.79
CA ASP A 120 12.58 -8.64 -13.66
C ASP A 120 12.37 -9.91 -14.49
N GLU A 121 13.32 -10.24 -15.35
CA GLU A 121 13.21 -11.42 -16.20
C GLU A 121 13.13 -12.71 -15.41
N GLU A 122 13.90 -12.85 -14.34
CA GLU A 122 13.91 -14.03 -13.49
C GLU A 122 12.57 -14.20 -12.79
N ALA A 123 12.02 -13.14 -12.21
CA ALA A 123 10.69 -13.17 -11.58
C ALA A 123 9.58 -13.55 -12.60
N ARG A 124 9.67 -13.07 -13.84
CA ARG A 124 8.71 -13.43 -14.90
C ARG A 124 8.84 -14.91 -15.29
N ARG A 125 10.06 -15.45 -15.40
CA ARG A 125 10.28 -16.88 -15.62
C ARG A 125 9.71 -17.73 -14.49
N LEU A 126 9.99 -17.36 -13.25
CA LEU A 126 9.42 -18.05 -12.07
C LEU A 126 7.89 -17.99 -12.05
N PHE A 127 7.30 -16.87 -12.43
CA PHE A 127 5.85 -16.73 -12.54
C PHE A 127 5.28 -17.66 -13.61
N TYR A 128 5.91 -17.72 -14.80
CA TYR A 128 5.52 -18.63 -15.87
C TYR A 128 5.53 -20.09 -15.40
N TRP A 129 6.61 -20.52 -14.73
CA TRP A 129 6.71 -21.88 -14.20
C TRP A 129 5.68 -22.20 -13.13
N ALA A 130 5.38 -21.22 -12.27
CA ALA A 130 4.43 -21.38 -11.17
C ALA A 130 2.96 -21.39 -11.62
N LYS A 131 2.63 -20.68 -12.70
CA LYS A 131 1.25 -20.47 -13.15
C LYS A 131 0.99 -20.95 -14.57
N GLY A 132 1.92 -20.76 -15.50
CA GLY A 132 1.76 -21.10 -16.90
C GLY A 132 1.68 -22.61 -17.13
N LYS A 133 2.54 -23.37 -16.47
CA LYS A 133 2.56 -24.84 -16.58
C LYS A 133 1.30 -25.52 -16.03
N SER A 134 0.65 -24.89 -15.04
CA SER A 134 -0.58 -25.44 -14.43
C SER A 134 -1.85 -25.09 -15.21
N ASN A 135 -1.77 -24.14 -16.15
CA ASN A 135 -2.93 -23.58 -16.85
C ASN A 135 -2.97 -23.88 -18.36
N ASP A 136 -2.20 -24.88 -18.86
CA ASP A 136 -2.10 -25.15 -20.32
C ASP A 136 -1.89 -23.84 -21.11
N SER A 137 -0.83 -23.10 -20.76
CA SER A 137 -0.57 -21.84 -21.45
C SER A 137 -0.30 -22.08 -22.94
N ASP A 138 -0.97 -21.30 -23.78
CA ASP A 138 -0.87 -21.42 -25.26
C ASP A 138 0.46 -20.88 -25.80
N ILE A 139 1.32 -20.32 -24.94
CA ILE A 139 2.57 -19.66 -25.33
C ILE A 139 3.78 -20.28 -24.62
N SER A 140 4.94 -20.21 -25.28
CA SER A 140 6.21 -20.66 -24.71
C SER A 140 6.72 -19.68 -23.63
N GLU A 141 7.61 -20.19 -22.76
CA GLU A 141 8.27 -19.37 -21.74
C GLU A 141 8.96 -18.12 -22.34
N ASP A 142 9.73 -18.31 -23.42
CA ASP A 142 10.47 -17.21 -24.04
C ASP A 142 9.53 -16.17 -24.66
N GLU A 143 8.44 -16.60 -25.26
CA GLU A 143 7.40 -15.71 -25.76
C GLU A 143 6.72 -14.94 -24.62
N PHE A 144 6.39 -15.61 -23.51
CA PHE A 144 5.84 -14.97 -22.33
C PHE A 144 6.78 -13.90 -21.77
N VAL A 145 8.06 -14.24 -21.58
CA VAL A 145 9.07 -13.34 -21.05
C VAL A 145 9.26 -12.10 -21.95
N LYS A 146 9.24 -12.30 -23.26
CA LYS A 146 9.34 -11.22 -24.25
C LYS A 146 8.13 -10.28 -24.20
N ARG A 147 6.92 -10.84 -24.18
CA ARG A 147 5.66 -10.08 -24.13
C ARG A 147 5.50 -9.29 -22.83
N THR A 148 6.05 -9.80 -21.72
CA THR A 148 5.86 -9.21 -20.39
C THR A 148 7.00 -8.30 -19.96
N LYS A 149 7.88 -7.87 -20.86
CA LYS A 149 9.07 -7.07 -20.52
C LYS A 149 8.77 -5.81 -19.71
N THR A 150 7.63 -5.16 -19.99
CA THR A 150 7.18 -3.93 -19.29
C THR A 150 5.90 -4.14 -18.49
N ALA A 151 5.40 -5.39 -18.39
CA ALA A 151 4.15 -5.70 -17.73
C ALA A 151 4.23 -5.52 -16.21
N LEU A 152 3.12 -5.11 -15.61
CA LEU A 152 2.94 -5.13 -14.15
C LEU A 152 2.59 -6.54 -13.69
N VAL A 153 2.82 -6.84 -12.42
CA VAL A 153 2.52 -8.16 -11.83
C VAL A 153 1.06 -8.57 -12.07
N LYS A 154 0.11 -7.63 -11.98
CA LYS A 154 -1.33 -7.88 -12.23
C LYS A 154 -1.64 -8.38 -13.63
N ASP A 155 -0.79 -8.04 -14.61
CA ASP A 155 -1.01 -8.35 -16.02
C ASP A 155 -0.36 -9.68 -16.43
N LEU A 156 0.55 -10.21 -15.61
CA LEU A 156 1.25 -11.45 -15.91
C LEU A 156 0.30 -12.65 -16.10
N THR A 157 -0.78 -12.72 -15.33
CA THR A 157 -1.77 -13.79 -15.47
C THR A 157 -2.48 -13.72 -16.82
N LYS A 158 -2.83 -12.53 -17.27
CA LYS A 158 -3.47 -12.32 -18.58
C LYS A 158 -2.53 -12.67 -19.72
N ALA A 159 -1.24 -12.34 -19.55
CA ALA A 159 -0.21 -12.59 -20.56
C ALA A 159 0.10 -14.08 -20.83
N LEU A 160 -0.43 -15.00 -20.01
CA LEU A 160 -0.35 -16.44 -20.27
C LEU A 160 -1.27 -16.89 -21.43
N SER A 161 -2.23 -16.07 -21.84
CA SER A 161 -3.10 -16.36 -22.98
C SER A 161 -2.52 -15.83 -24.29
N SER A 162 -2.78 -16.52 -25.39
CA SER A 162 -2.36 -16.09 -26.73
C SER A 162 -3.01 -14.78 -27.20
N SER A 163 -4.15 -14.41 -26.60
CA SER A 163 -4.91 -13.20 -26.93
C SER A 163 -4.40 -11.92 -26.24
N TYR A 164 -3.41 -12.02 -25.37
CA TYR A 164 -2.87 -10.85 -24.67
C TYR A 164 -2.14 -9.90 -25.63
N GLN A 165 -2.58 -8.67 -25.68
CA GLN A 165 -1.84 -7.56 -26.27
C GLN A 165 -1.54 -6.57 -25.15
N GLN A 166 -0.28 -6.14 -25.07
CA GLN A 166 0.13 -5.14 -24.08
C GLN A 166 -0.43 -3.79 -24.53
N GLU A 167 -1.22 -3.15 -23.67
CA GLU A 167 -1.57 -1.74 -23.86
C GLU A 167 -0.28 -0.93 -23.66
N GLU A 168 0.17 -0.25 -24.69
CA GLU A 168 1.26 0.72 -24.59
C GLU A 168 0.75 1.89 -23.74
N ASP A 169 1.30 2.07 -22.55
CA ASP A 169 1.07 3.27 -21.74
C ASP A 169 1.56 4.49 -22.54
N GLN A 170 0.61 5.31 -23.02
CA GLN A 170 0.87 6.61 -23.64
C GLN A 170 1.24 7.64 -22.58
#